data_be6ebdaf916e72d22d4b11003e98a133
#
_entry.id   be6ebdaf916e72d22d4b11003e98a133
#
_cell.length_a   1.000
_cell.length_b   1.000
_cell.length_c   1.000
_cell.angle_alpha   90.00
_cell.angle_beta   90.00
_cell.angle_gamma   90.00
#
_symmetry.space_group_name_H-M   'P 1'
#
loop_
_entity.id
_entity.type
_entity.pdbx_description
1 polymer ?
#
loop_
_entity_poly.entity_id
_entity_poly.type
_entity_poly.pdbx_seq_one_letter_code
_entity_poly.pdbx_strand_id
1 'polypeptide(L)'
;MTTTTPAAPPVWRFVVPIALTSANDHVVNGRDVVARARYKARRNTAALAVGIAARNAGVPLLDRAPYVDRGGVIVTPRPVRAVRVVRLLAPRMRMWDDDNLVAACKALRDACQLPRLWRGRWIPGAAIVVDDSATWSAWTYAQERAADGVAAVRIEVSEPTTAGPVSARSDER
;
A
#
# COMPACT_ATOMS: atom_id res chain seq x y z
N MET A 1 -10.30 36.72 18.05
CA MET A 1 -10.23 35.24 18.00
C MET A 1 -9.68 34.85 16.65
N THR A 2 -8.41 34.44 16.60
CA THR A 2 -7.72 34.01 15.37
C THR A 2 -8.06 32.54 15.13
N THR A 3 -8.91 32.27 14.16
CA THR A 3 -9.17 30.90 13.67
C THR A 3 -7.94 30.40 12.91
N THR A 4 -7.11 29.60 13.56
CA THR A 4 -6.01 28.93 12.91
C THR A 4 -6.60 27.84 11.99
N THR A 5 -6.51 28.04 10.69
CA THR A 5 -6.86 27.00 9.71
C THR A 5 -5.95 25.80 9.94
N PRO A 6 -6.46 24.59 10.12
CA PRO A 6 -5.64 23.42 10.31
C PRO A 6 -4.74 23.21 9.07
N ALA A 7 -3.46 22.96 9.30
CA ALA A 7 -2.52 22.67 8.24
C ALA A 7 -2.96 21.42 7.44
N ALA A 8 -2.81 21.45 6.13
CA ALA A 8 -3.09 20.29 5.31
C ALA A 8 -2.22 19.10 5.76
N PRO A 9 -2.76 17.88 5.76
CA PRO A 9 -2.00 16.70 6.18
C PRO A 9 -0.76 16.51 5.31
N PRO A 10 0.36 16.04 5.88
CA PRO A 10 1.55 15.78 5.12
C PRO A 10 1.28 14.72 4.04
N VAL A 11 1.81 14.96 2.85
CA VAL A 11 1.78 14.01 1.74
C VAL A 11 3.20 13.66 1.35
N TRP A 12 3.57 12.40 1.54
CA TRP A 12 4.86 11.87 1.09
C TRP A 12 4.72 11.29 -0.31
N ARG A 13 5.63 11.66 -1.20
CA ARG A 13 5.69 11.15 -2.58
C ARG A 13 7.03 10.54 -2.86
N PHE A 14 7.03 9.35 -3.45
CA PHE A 14 8.26 8.70 -3.87
C PHE A 14 8.02 7.78 -5.07
N VAL A 15 9.07 7.56 -5.83
CA VAL A 15 9.07 6.68 -7.01
C VAL A 15 9.79 5.40 -6.68
N VAL A 16 9.18 4.29 -7.04
CA VAL A 16 9.75 2.95 -6.91
C VAL A 16 10.06 2.44 -8.32
N PRO A 17 11.31 2.09 -8.63
CA PRO A 17 11.71 1.66 -9.97
C PRO A 17 11.32 0.19 -10.23
N ILE A 18 10.02 -0.09 -10.17
CA ILE A 18 9.45 -1.40 -10.47
C ILE A 18 8.43 -1.27 -11.59
N ALA A 19 8.41 -2.26 -12.48
CA ALA A 19 7.36 -2.40 -13.48
C ALA A 19 6.22 -3.26 -12.92
N LEU A 20 5.00 -2.77 -13.04
CA LEU A 20 3.82 -3.61 -12.81
C LEU A 20 3.60 -4.50 -14.04
N THR A 21 3.25 -5.74 -13.80
CA THR A 21 2.89 -6.71 -14.84
C THR A 21 1.38 -6.85 -14.89
N SER A 22 0.84 -7.11 -16.09
CA SER A 22 -0.60 -7.29 -16.29
C SER A 22 -1.18 -8.34 -15.34
N ALA A 23 -2.41 -8.11 -14.91
CA ALA A 23 -3.16 -9.09 -14.11
C ALA A 23 -3.33 -10.42 -14.85
N ASN A 24 -3.45 -10.38 -16.18
CA ASN A 24 -3.56 -11.57 -17.02
C ASN A 24 -2.32 -12.46 -16.97
N ASP A 25 -1.14 -11.90 -16.64
CA ASP A 25 0.08 -12.67 -16.37
C ASP A 25 0.02 -13.40 -15.02
N HIS A 26 -1.04 -13.18 -14.27
CA HIS A 26 -1.25 -13.63 -12.90
C HIS A 26 -2.48 -14.51 -12.71
N VAL A 27 -3.13 -14.99 -13.77
CA VAL A 27 -4.21 -15.97 -13.64
C VAL A 27 -3.63 -17.21 -12.96
N VAL A 28 -3.54 -17.09 -11.66
CA VAL A 28 -3.11 -18.14 -10.75
C VAL A 28 -4.37 -18.94 -10.45
N ASN A 29 -4.62 -19.98 -11.23
CA ASN A 29 -5.38 -21.07 -10.69
C ASN A 29 -4.69 -21.47 -9.38
N GLY A 30 -5.40 -21.44 -8.25
CA GLY A 30 -4.81 -21.59 -6.90
C GLY A 30 -3.93 -22.84 -6.68
N ARG A 31 -3.78 -23.68 -7.69
CA ARG A 31 -2.93 -24.87 -7.76
C ARG A 31 -1.59 -24.66 -8.46
N ASP A 32 -1.38 -23.53 -9.17
CA ASP A 32 -0.13 -23.27 -9.88
C ASP A 32 0.99 -22.83 -8.91
N VAL A 33 1.92 -23.74 -8.65
CA VAL A 33 3.06 -23.54 -7.76
C VAL A 33 4.02 -22.47 -8.32
N VAL A 34 4.20 -22.43 -9.65
CA VAL A 34 5.11 -21.48 -10.32
C VAL A 34 4.56 -20.07 -10.21
N ALA A 35 3.28 -19.88 -10.46
CA ALA A 35 2.65 -18.56 -10.34
C ALA A 35 2.70 -18.05 -8.89
N ARG A 36 2.48 -18.91 -7.90
CA ARG A 36 2.64 -18.54 -6.47
C ARG A 36 4.08 -18.16 -6.13
N ALA A 37 5.07 -18.86 -6.64
CA ALA A 37 6.47 -18.55 -6.44
C ALA A 37 6.84 -17.19 -7.07
N ARG A 38 6.39 -16.93 -8.30
CA ARG A 38 6.56 -15.63 -8.98
C ARG A 38 5.89 -14.49 -8.22
N TYR A 39 4.67 -14.68 -7.76
CA TYR A 39 3.97 -13.69 -6.94
C TYR A 39 4.76 -13.36 -5.66
N LYS A 40 5.20 -14.39 -4.93
CA LYS A 40 6.00 -14.21 -3.71
C LYS A 40 7.30 -13.44 -3.98
N ALA A 41 8.02 -13.80 -5.05
CA ALA A 41 9.25 -13.12 -5.44
C ALA A 41 8.99 -11.63 -5.73
N ARG A 42 7.98 -11.31 -6.54
CA ARG A 42 7.59 -9.92 -6.86
C ARG A 42 7.22 -9.12 -5.63
N ARG A 43 6.39 -9.68 -4.75
CA ARG A 43 6.02 -9.02 -3.50
C ARG A 43 7.23 -8.73 -2.62
N ASN A 44 8.16 -9.68 -2.48
CA ASN A 44 9.35 -9.50 -1.66
C ASN A 44 10.29 -8.42 -2.24
N THR A 45 10.50 -8.43 -3.56
CA THR A 45 11.25 -7.39 -4.27
C THR A 45 10.59 -6.02 -4.11
N ALA A 46 9.27 -5.96 -4.27
CA ALA A 46 8.51 -4.72 -4.06
C ALA A 46 8.63 -4.22 -2.62
N ALA A 47 8.54 -5.10 -1.61
CA ALA A 47 8.65 -4.70 -0.21
C ALA A 47 10.01 -4.04 0.10
N LEU A 48 11.10 -4.57 -0.44
CA LEU A 48 12.42 -3.98 -0.30
C LEU A 48 12.52 -2.62 -1.01
N ALA A 49 12.13 -2.57 -2.29
CA ALA A 49 12.23 -1.34 -3.08
C ALA A 49 11.34 -0.21 -2.51
N VAL A 50 10.10 -0.53 -2.13
CA VAL A 50 9.17 0.42 -1.49
C VAL A 50 9.72 0.88 -0.14
N GLY A 51 10.23 -0.03 0.69
CA GLY A 51 10.78 0.31 2.00
C GLY A 51 11.98 1.26 1.92
N ILE A 52 12.87 1.06 0.95
CA ILE A 52 14.01 1.95 0.69
C ILE A 52 13.50 3.32 0.22
N ALA A 53 12.64 3.35 -0.81
CA ALA A 53 12.15 4.60 -1.38
C ALA A 53 11.33 5.42 -0.37
N ALA A 54 10.51 4.77 0.45
CA ALA A 54 9.73 5.42 1.49
C ALA A 54 10.61 6.04 2.58
N ARG A 55 11.66 5.34 3.04
CA ARG A 55 12.62 5.89 4.00
C ARG A 55 13.34 7.11 3.45
N ASN A 56 13.79 7.05 2.20
CA ASN A 56 14.46 8.16 1.54
C ASN A 56 13.55 9.38 1.38
N ALA A 57 12.25 9.16 1.26
CA ALA A 57 11.23 10.21 1.21
C ALA A 57 10.76 10.70 2.58
N GLY A 58 11.32 10.17 3.67
CA GLY A 58 10.96 10.56 5.03
C GLY A 58 9.58 10.06 5.48
N VAL A 59 9.03 9.01 4.84
CA VAL A 59 7.78 8.40 5.29
C VAL A 59 7.97 7.77 6.67
N PRO A 60 7.18 8.13 7.69
CA PRO A 60 7.24 7.48 8.99
C PRO A 60 6.78 6.02 8.83
N LEU A 61 7.71 5.08 8.95
CA LEU A 61 7.38 3.65 8.86
C LEU A 61 6.77 3.17 10.17
N LEU A 62 5.85 2.22 10.08
CA LEU A 62 5.19 1.65 11.26
C LEU A 62 6.08 0.59 11.91
N ASP A 63 6.31 0.70 13.21
CA ASP A 63 7.20 -0.22 13.92
C ASP A 63 6.58 -1.57 14.19
N ARG A 64 5.29 -1.56 14.52
CA ARG A 64 4.56 -2.77 14.96
C ARG A 64 3.14 -2.78 14.44
N ALA A 65 2.59 -3.98 14.27
CA ALA A 65 1.16 -4.15 14.11
C ALA A 65 0.42 -3.62 15.35
N PRO A 66 -0.79 -3.08 15.21
CA PRO A 66 -1.60 -2.72 16.37
C PRO A 66 -1.80 -3.96 17.23
N TYR A 67 -1.57 -3.81 18.51
CA TYR A 67 -1.87 -4.85 19.48
C TYR A 67 -3.38 -4.82 19.73
N VAL A 68 -4.02 -5.95 19.50
CA VAL A 68 -5.41 -6.15 19.88
C VAL A 68 -5.39 -6.97 21.16
N ASP A 69 -5.96 -6.47 22.24
CA ASP A 69 -6.05 -7.19 23.51
C ASP A 69 -6.99 -8.41 23.39
N ARG A 70 -7.08 -9.19 24.49
CA ARG A 70 -7.96 -10.38 24.53
C ARG A 70 -9.45 -10.07 24.37
N GLY A 71 -9.84 -8.82 24.55
CA GLY A 71 -11.20 -8.31 24.33
C GLY A 71 -11.43 -7.77 22.91
N GLY A 72 -10.43 -7.82 22.03
CA GLY A 72 -10.54 -7.26 20.68
C GLY A 72 -10.32 -5.74 20.62
N VAL A 73 -9.90 -5.11 21.73
CA VAL A 73 -9.66 -3.67 21.80
C VAL A 73 -8.27 -3.33 21.26
N ILE A 74 -8.20 -2.35 20.35
CA ILE A 74 -6.93 -1.85 19.82
C ILE A 74 -6.27 -0.97 20.88
N VAL A 75 -5.18 -1.45 21.47
CA VAL A 75 -4.49 -0.78 22.56
C VAL A 75 -3.54 0.32 22.08
N THR A 76 -3.08 0.23 20.85
CA THR A 76 -2.20 1.24 20.25
C THR A 76 -2.86 1.82 19.01
N PRO A 77 -3.33 3.07 19.05
CA PRO A 77 -3.89 3.71 17.86
C PRO A 77 -2.82 3.81 16.76
N ARG A 78 -3.18 3.48 15.56
CA ARG A 78 -2.34 3.59 14.36
C ARG A 78 -3.01 4.52 13.37
N PRO A 79 -2.23 5.29 12.63
CA PRO A 79 -2.83 6.15 11.62
C PRO A 79 -3.47 5.30 10.51
N VAL A 80 -4.68 5.66 10.16
CA VAL A 80 -5.27 5.24 8.88
C VAL A 80 -4.56 6.02 7.79
N ARG A 81 -4.05 5.35 6.77
CA ARG A 81 -3.33 6.00 5.67
C ARG A 81 -4.08 5.90 4.36
N ALA A 82 -4.15 7.01 3.65
CA ALA A 82 -4.53 6.99 2.25
C ALA A 82 -3.29 6.77 1.40
N VAL A 83 -3.34 5.78 0.51
CA VAL A 83 -2.24 5.42 -0.40
C VAL A 83 -2.74 5.52 -1.83
N ARG A 84 -2.14 6.40 -2.60
CA ARG A 84 -2.38 6.49 -4.04
C ARG A 84 -1.22 5.85 -4.78
N VAL A 85 -1.53 4.89 -5.62
CA VAL A 85 -0.57 4.21 -6.48
C VAL A 85 -0.74 4.73 -7.91
N VAL A 86 0.30 5.30 -8.46
CA VAL A 86 0.29 5.82 -9.83
C VAL A 86 1.28 5.03 -10.67
N ARG A 87 0.76 4.29 -11.64
CA ARG A 87 1.60 3.62 -12.64
C ARG A 87 2.13 4.64 -13.63
N LEU A 88 3.43 4.81 -13.69
CA LEU A 88 4.12 5.67 -14.64
C LEU A 88 4.44 4.88 -15.90
N LEU A 89 4.00 5.38 -17.04
CA LEU A 89 4.05 4.70 -18.32
C LEU A 89 5.19 5.25 -19.17
N ALA A 90 6.10 4.39 -19.60
CA ALA A 90 7.05 4.73 -20.65
C ALA A 90 6.33 5.01 -21.99
N PRO A 91 7.00 5.68 -22.95
CA PRO A 91 6.46 5.86 -24.29
C PRO A 91 6.00 4.52 -24.91
N ARG A 92 4.89 4.52 -25.62
CA ARG A 92 4.27 3.36 -26.26
C ARG A 92 3.66 2.29 -25.33
N MET A 93 3.81 2.39 -24.00
CA MET A 93 3.06 1.53 -23.09
C MET A 93 1.57 1.86 -23.14
N ARG A 94 0.73 0.81 -23.16
CA ARG A 94 -0.73 0.97 -23.13
C ARG A 94 -1.23 1.24 -21.72
N MET A 95 -2.22 2.08 -21.59
CA MET A 95 -3.03 2.16 -20.39
C MET A 95 -3.85 0.86 -20.24
N TRP A 96 -4.03 0.46 -19.01
CA TRP A 96 -4.91 -0.64 -18.64
C TRP A 96 -6.28 -0.09 -18.23
N ASP A 97 -7.29 -0.91 -18.29
CA ASP A 97 -8.54 -0.65 -17.59
C ASP A 97 -8.33 -0.71 -16.08
N ASP A 98 -9.29 -0.19 -15.32
CA ASP A 98 -9.16 -0.03 -13.87
C ASP A 98 -9.04 -1.38 -13.16
N ASP A 99 -9.78 -2.40 -13.58
CA ASP A 99 -9.74 -3.72 -12.97
C ASP A 99 -8.36 -4.37 -13.14
N ASN A 100 -7.78 -4.29 -14.33
CA ASN A 100 -6.43 -4.78 -14.60
C ASN A 100 -5.38 -4.00 -13.81
N LEU A 101 -5.54 -2.68 -13.66
CA LEU A 101 -4.64 -1.85 -12.85
C LEU A 101 -4.68 -2.23 -11.38
N VAL A 102 -5.87 -2.33 -10.80
CA VAL A 102 -6.07 -2.73 -9.40
C VAL A 102 -5.49 -4.11 -9.14
N ALA A 103 -5.77 -5.07 -10.01
CA ALA A 103 -5.26 -6.43 -9.88
C ALA A 103 -3.72 -6.50 -10.01
N ALA A 104 -3.12 -5.72 -10.92
CA ALA A 104 -1.67 -5.63 -11.08
C ALA A 104 -0.97 -5.02 -9.85
N CYS A 105 -1.64 -4.11 -9.14
CA CYS A 105 -1.12 -3.49 -7.93
C CYS A 105 -1.19 -4.39 -6.69
N LYS A 106 -1.83 -5.56 -6.74
CA LYS A 106 -2.01 -6.42 -5.56
C LYS A 106 -0.70 -6.78 -4.86
N ALA A 107 0.31 -7.21 -5.59
CA ALA A 107 1.61 -7.57 -5.00
C ALA A 107 2.31 -6.36 -4.34
N LEU A 108 2.16 -5.18 -4.93
CA LEU A 108 2.67 -3.92 -4.38
C LEU A 108 1.91 -3.52 -3.10
N ARG A 109 0.58 -3.63 -3.11
CA ARG A 109 -0.27 -3.37 -1.95
C ARG A 109 0.10 -4.27 -0.77
N ASP A 110 0.25 -5.59 -1.02
CA ASP A 110 0.71 -6.54 -0.01
C ASP A 110 2.14 -6.25 0.47
N ALA A 111 2.98 -5.66 -0.38
CA ALA A 111 4.34 -5.25 -0.04
C ALA A 111 4.40 -4.02 0.87
N CYS A 112 3.40 -3.14 0.83
CA CYS A 112 3.31 -1.95 1.69
C CYS A 112 2.91 -2.26 3.13
N GLN A 113 2.40 -3.46 3.41
CA GLN A 113 1.92 -3.86 4.74
C GLN A 113 3.07 -3.99 5.75
N LEU A 114 2.70 -4.09 7.03
CA LEU A 114 3.63 -4.47 8.08
C LEU A 114 4.22 -5.85 7.81
N PRO A 115 5.51 -6.04 8.10
CA PRO A 115 6.10 -7.37 8.10
C PRO A 115 5.42 -8.24 9.16
N ARG A 116 5.15 -9.50 8.84
CA ARG A 116 4.41 -10.41 9.73
C ARG A 116 4.92 -11.83 9.69
N LEU A 117 4.75 -12.54 10.80
CA LEU A 117 4.97 -13.98 10.87
C LEU A 117 3.68 -14.71 10.48
N TRP A 118 3.75 -15.58 9.47
CA TRP A 118 2.62 -16.37 9.03
C TRP A 118 3.03 -17.83 8.90
N ARG A 119 2.38 -18.73 9.67
CA ARG A 119 2.67 -20.17 9.70
C ARG A 119 4.17 -20.47 9.83
N GLY A 120 4.86 -19.78 10.77
CA GLY A 120 6.29 -19.95 11.02
C GLY A 120 7.21 -19.36 9.95
N ARG A 121 6.68 -18.63 8.96
CA ARG A 121 7.48 -17.98 7.91
C ARG A 121 7.37 -16.47 7.99
N TRP A 122 8.52 -15.80 7.92
CA TRP A 122 8.55 -14.35 7.85
C TRP A 122 8.10 -13.85 6.50
N ILE A 123 7.12 -12.95 6.51
CA ILE A 123 6.60 -12.26 5.34
C ILE A 123 7.10 -10.81 5.39
N PRO A 124 8.00 -10.40 4.48
CA PRO A 124 8.49 -9.03 4.46
C PRO A 124 7.40 -8.05 4.04
N GLY A 125 7.50 -6.82 4.56
CA GLY A 125 6.65 -5.70 4.20
C GLY A 125 7.41 -4.38 4.40
N ALA A 126 6.96 -3.32 3.74
CA ALA A 126 7.57 -2.00 3.81
C ALA A 126 7.10 -1.17 5.00
N ALA A 127 6.16 -1.67 5.79
CA ALA A 127 5.62 -1.01 6.98
C ALA A 127 5.02 0.40 6.73
N ILE A 128 4.45 0.62 5.56
CA ILE A 128 3.75 1.87 5.22
C ILE A 128 2.34 1.87 5.80
N VAL A 129 1.63 0.76 5.71
CA VAL A 129 0.29 0.56 6.28
C VAL A 129 0.27 -0.67 7.19
N VAL A 130 -0.72 -0.74 8.09
CA VAL A 130 -0.88 -1.91 8.95
C VAL A 130 -1.22 -3.14 8.11
N ASP A 131 -2.28 -3.05 7.35
CA ASP A 131 -2.69 -4.01 6.32
C ASP A 131 -3.51 -3.30 5.23
N ASP A 132 -4.04 -4.05 4.28
CA ASP A 132 -4.80 -3.51 3.15
C ASP A 132 -6.31 -3.46 3.38
N SER A 133 -6.79 -3.67 4.61
CA SER A 133 -8.20 -3.53 4.95
C SER A 133 -8.61 -2.06 5.01
N ALA A 134 -9.91 -1.81 4.76
CA ALA A 134 -10.47 -0.46 4.84
C ALA A 134 -10.37 0.18 6.24
N THR A 135 -10.15 -0.62 7.27
CA THR A 135 -9.91 -0.15 8.64
C THR A 135 -8.61 0.63 8.77
N TRP A 136 -7.56 0.24 8.01
CA TRP A 136 -6.22 0.76 8.17
C TRP A 136 -5.69 1.52 6.96
N SER A 137 -6.30 1.32 5.80
CA SER A 137 -5.82 1.97 4.58
C SER A 137 -6.92 2.21 3.56
N ALA A 138 -6.85 3.36 2.88
CA ALA A 138 -7.65 3.66 1.71
C ALA A 138 -6.73 3.66 0.49
N TRP A 139 -7.12 2.94 -0.56
CA TRP A 139 -6.31 2.78 -1.76
C TRP A 139 -6.97 3.42 -2.97
N THR A 140 -6.18 4.19 -3.71
CA THR A 140 -6.57 4.72 -5.02
C THR A 140 -5.50 4.43 -6.06
N TYR A 141 -5.90 4.31 -7.31
CA TYR A 141 -5.02 3.92 -8.40
C TYR A 141 -5.17 4.88 -9.57
N ALA A 142 -4.06 5.16 -10.24
CA ALA A 142 -4.03 6.00 -11.42
C ALA A 142 -2.94 5.55 -12.40
N GLN A 143 -2.98 6.09 -13.61
CA GLN A 143 -1.94 5.89 -14.62
C GLN A 143 -1.62 7.25 -15.25
N GLU A 144 -0.33 7.51 -15.42
CA GLU A 144 0.18 8.75 -15.99
C GLU A 144 1.35 8.44 -16.93
N ARG A 145 1.61 9.32 -17.90
CA ARG A 145 2.84 9.24 -18.68
C ARG A 145 4.02 9.68 -17.83
N ALA A 146 5.09 8.91 -17.82
CA ALA A 146 6.31 9.29 -17.14
C ALA A 146 6.96 10.48 -17.86
N ALA A 147 7.29 11.53 -17.11
CA ALA A 147 7.92 12.71 -17.68
C ALA A 147 9.34 12.42 -18.22
N ASP A 148 10.05 11.50 -17.58
CA ASP A 148 11.37 11.01 -17.97
C ASP A 148 11.33 9.83 -18.96
N GLY A 149 10.13 9.38 -19.32
CA GLY A 149 9.94 8.23 -20.20
C GLY A 149 10.25 6.87 -19.59
N VAL A 150 10.53 6.80 -18.29
CA VAL A 150 10.88 5.54 -17.60
C VAL A 150 9.66 4.95 -16.89
N ALA A 151 9.39 3.68 -17.15
CA ALA A 151 8.32 2.97 -16.46
C ALA A 151 8.65 2.76 -14.98
N ALA A 152 7.76 3.18 -14.10
CA ALA A 152 7.94 3.07 -12.66
C ALA A 152 6.57 3.09 -11.95
N VAL A 153 6.59 3.08 -10.62
CA VAL A 153 5.42 3.33 -9.80
C VAL A 153 5.70 4.50 -8.86
N ARG A 154 4.84 5.52 -8.88
CA ARG A 154 4.82 6.57 -7.86
C ARG A 154 3.83 6.17 -6.77
N ILE A 155 4.25 6.30 -5.53
CA ILE A 155 3.40 6.09 -4.35
C ILE A 155 3.28 7.43 -3.63
N GLU A 156 2.04 7.79 -3.30
CA GLU A 156 1.71 8.95 -2.50
C GLU A 156 1.02 8.46 -1.24
N VAL A 157 1.55 8.83 -0.08
CA VAL A 157 1.04 8.43 1.23
C VAL A 157 0.59 9.67 1.97
N SER A 158 -0.60 9.66 2.53
CA SER A 158 -1.08 10.73 3.42
C SER A 158 -1.75 10.14 4.65
N GLU A 159 -1.65 10.85 5.76
CA GLU A 159 -2.43 10.60 6.96
C GLU A 159 -3.61 11.56 6.92
N PRO A 160 -4.86 11.07 6.90
CA PRO A 160 -6.00 11.97 6.98
C PRO A 160 -5.91 12.77 8.28
N THR A 161 -6.15 14.05 8.18
CA THR A 161 -6.29 14.91 9.37
C THR A 161 -7.35 14.25 10.25
N THR A 162 -7.01 14.00 11.51
CA THR A 162 -7.92 13.38 12.49
C THR A 162 -9.20 14.22 12.65
N ALA A 163 -10.15 13.99 11.76
CA ALA A 163 -11.54 14.35 12.01
C ALA A 163 -12.14 13.17 12.76
N GLY A 164 -12.14 13.27 14.07
CA GLY A 164 -12.92 12.50 15.02
C GLY A 164 -12.88 10.95 14.94
N PRO A 165 -13.11 10.28 16.06
CA PRO A 165 -13.19 8.83 16.08
C PRO A 165 -14.31 8.38 15.13
N VAL A 166 -13.96 7.51 14.18
CA VAL A 166 -14.98 6.74 13.45
C VAL A 166 -15.73 5.94 14.50
N SER A 167 -16.93 6.40 14.82
CA SER A 167 -17.85 5.70 15.71
C SER A 167 -18.03 4.30 15.14
N ALA A 168 -17.47 3.32 15.82
CA ALA A 168 -17.81 1.93 15.59
C ALA A 168 -19.31 1.81 15.83
N ARG A 169 -20.08 1.68 14.75
CA ARG A 169 -21.47 1.27 14.86
C ARG A 169 -21.45 -0.12 15.48
N SER A 170 -21.88 -0.18 16.73
CA SER A 170 -22.35 -1.40 17.36
C SER A 170 -23.58 -1.87 16.57
N ASP A 171 -23.39 -2.80 15.64
CA ASP A 171 -24.50 -3.61 15.15
C ASP A 171 -24.82 -4.63 16.25
N GLU A 172 -25.75 -4.21 17.13
CA GLU A 172 -26.57 -5.13 17.91
C GLU A 172 -27.43 -5.94 16.92
N ARG A 173 -27.18 -7.24 16.80
CA ARG A 173 -28.21 -8.30 16.79
C ARG A 173 -27.60 -9.67 17.03
#